data_556b5681bc6d792f2c0ee0e247cf6ca3
#
_entry.id   556b5681bc6d792f2c0ee0e247cf6ca3
#
_cell.length_a   1.000
_cell.length_b   1.000
_cell.length_c   1.000
_cell.angle_alpha   90.00
_cell.angle_beta   90.00
_cell.angle_gamma   90.00
#
_symmetry.space_group_name_H-M   'P 1'
#
loop_
_entity.id
_entity.type
_entity.pdbx_description
1 polymer ?
#
loop_
_entity_poly.entity_id
_entity_poly.type
_entity_poly.pdbx_seq_one_letter_code
_entity_poly.pdbx_strand_id
1 'polypeptide(L)'
;MDNRNFQISNKLVGNEVNFPIIEFAYQGPLLKYFGENINFAITGDVKFIIRKKNNAIEGTCYQSFTLENGDELDIISTNKSVYGYLAVSGEFDVNYQWSSCSVNTKANIGANNGKKIEDGQKIYILNINKNLSDKKLNYINTKIENIRVIQGTNFDYFSDEGKKIFFEKEFVISKLSDRMGMRLEGP
;
A
#
# COMPACT_ATOMS: atom_id res chain seq x y z
N MET A 1 -3.92 0.29 5.01
CA MET A 1 -4.97 1.34 4.98
C MET A 1 -6.09 1.00 4.01
N ASP A 2 -5.81 0.75 2.75
CA ASP A 2 -6.82 0.39 1.75
C ASP A 2 -6.83 -1.12 1.52
N ASN A 3 -7.79 -1.80 2.15
CA ASN A 3 -7.93 -3.26 2.08
C ASN A 3 -8.23 -3.75 0.66
N ARG A 4 -8.91 -2.96 -0.17
CA ARG A 4 -9.21 -3.30 -1.57
C ARG A 4 -7.93 -3.37 -2.38
N ASN A 5 -7.09 -2.33 -2.33
CA ASN A 5 -5.81 -2.32 -3.03
C ASN A 5 -4.84 -3.37 -2.52
N PHE A 6 -4.82 -3.63 -1.21
CA PHE A 6 -4.08 -4.71 -0.59
C PHE A 6 -4.44 -6.08 -1.19
N GLN A 7 -5.72 -6.43 -1.26
CA GLN A 7 -6.18 -7.70 -1.81
C GLN A 7 -5.94 -7.82 -3.32
N ILE A 8 -6.17 -6.73 -4.07
CA ILE A 8 -5.95 -6.71 -5.52
C ILE A 8 -4.48 -6.95 -5.85
N SER A 9 -3.55 -6.31 -5.15
CA SER A 9 -2.12 -6.49 -5.40
C SER A 9 -1.69 -7.95 -5.24
N ASN A 10 -2.15 -8.63 -4.19
CA ASN A 10 -1.90 -10.05 -3.97
C ASN A 10 -2.50 -10.93 -5.08
N LYS A 11 -3.74 -10.67 -5.51
CA LYS A 11 -4.39 -11.44 -6.58
C LYS A 11 -3.72 -11.28 -7.94
N LEU A 12 -3.16 -10.11 -8.23
CA LEU A 12 -2.43 -9.84 -9.45
C LEU A 12 -1.15 -10.69 -9.56
N VAL A 13 -0.50 -10.99 -8.46
CA VAL A 13 0.70 -11.83 -8.43
C VAL A 13 0.40 -13.31 -8.11
N GLY A 14 -0.87 -13.68 -8.01
CA GLY A 14 -1.28 -15.07 -7.78
C GLY A 14 -1.20 -15.54 -6.34
N ASN A 15 -1.08 -14.63 -5.38
CA ASN A 15 -1.06 -14.92 -3.96
C ASN A 15 -2.46 -15.14 -3.37
N GLU A 16 -2.48 -15.67 -2.15
CA GLU A 16 -3.63 -15.53 -1.27
C GLU A 16 -3.83 -14.06 -0.87
N VAL A 17 -5.07 -13.68 -0.58
CA VAL A 17 -5.44 -12.26 -0.37
C VAL A 17 -4.79 -11.62 0.86
N ASN A 18 -4.35 -12.42 1.82
CA ASN A 18 -3.83 -11.96 3.11
C ASN A 18 -2.29 -12.05 3.24
N PHE A 19 -1.57 -12.36 2.15
CA PHE A 19 -0.11 -12.39 2.19
C PHE A 19 0.46 -11.00 2.51
N PRO A 20 1.57 -10.95 3.26
CA PRO A 20 2.26 -9.70 3.54
C PRO A 20 2.63 -8.95 2.27
N ILE A 21 2.48 -7.63 2.30
CA ILE A 21 2.89 -6.74 1.22
C ILE A 21 3.61 -5.51 1.79
N ILE A 22 4.30 -4.76 0.95
CA ILE A 22 4.88 -3.48 1.33
C ILE A 22 3.84 -2.38 1.05
N GLU A 23 3.41 -1.69 2.12
CA GLU A 23 2.63 -0.45 2.03
C GLU A 23 3.60 0.73 2.13
N PHE A 24 3.43 1.72 1.27
CA PHE A 24 4.20 2.96 1.30
C PHE A 24 3.27 4.17 1.12
N ALA A 25 3.72 5.34 1.59
CA ALA A 25 2.97 6.59 1.51
C ALA A 25 3.81 7.67 0.86
N TYR A 26 3.23 8.41 -0.08
CA TYR A 26 3.82 9.51 -0.85
C TYR A 26 4.99 9.08 -1.75
N GLN A 27 5.98 8.42 -1.21
CA GLN A 27 7.16 7.89 -1.91
C GLN A 27 7.40 6.45 -1.46
N GLY A 28 7.74 5.58 -2.40
CA GLY A 28 8.14 4.22 -2.10
C GLY A 28 9.65 4.03 -2.12
N PRO A 29 10.13 2.81 -1.86
CA PRO A 29 11.55 2.50 -1.88
C PRO A 29 12.09 2.31 -3.30
N LEU A 30 13.39 2.51 -3.46
CA LEU A 30 14.17 1.91 -4.54
C LEU A 30 14.63 0.52 -4.09
N LEU A 31 14.17 -0.51 -4.78
CA LEU A 31 14.45 -1.91 -4.48
C LEU A 31 15.32 -2.51 -5.57
N LYS A 32 16.36 -3.27 -5.19
CA LYS A 32 17.12 -4.10 -6.10
C LYS A 32 16.80 -5.56 -5.85
N TYR A 33 16.42 -6.27 -6.89
CA TYR A 33 16.03 -7.66 -6.79
C TYR A 33 17.21 -8.61 -7.06
N PHE A 34 17.30 -9.67 -6.25
CA PHE A 34 18.25 -10.75 -6.43
C PHE A 34 17.53 -12.08 -6.25
N GLY A 35 17.53 -12.92 -7.28
CA GLY A 35 16.89 -14.24 -7.22
C GLY A 35 16.43 -14.74 -8.59
N GLU A 36 15.65 -15.82 -8.57
CA GLU A 36 14.94 -16.31 -9.76
C GLU A 36 13.85 -15.32 -10.17
N ASN A 37 13.37 -15.42 -11.43
CA ASN A 37 12.31 -14.54 -11.92
C ASN A 37 11.08 -14.56 -11.01
N ILE A 38 10.57 -13.38 -10.70
CA ILE A 38 9.42 -13.20 -9.81
C ILE A 38 8.46 -12.16 -10.39
N ASN A 39 7.16 -12.41 -10.25
CA ASN A 39 6.18 -11.38 -10.57
C ASN A 39 5.96 -10.42 -9.40
N PHE A 40 5.72 -9.17 -9.73
CA PHE A 40 5.26 -8.16 -8.77
C PHE A 40 4.10 -7.36 -9.36
N ALA A 41 3.34 -6.70 -8.51
CA ALA A 41 2.30 -5.77 -8.90
C ALA A 41 2.24 -4.60 -7.91
N ILE A 42 1.96 -3.41 -8.46
CA ILE A 42 1.71 -2.21 -7.66
C ILE A 42 0.26 -1.80 -7.85
N THR A 43 -0.40 -1.47 -6.74
CA THR A 43 -1.75 -0.91 -6.72
C THR A 43 -1.78 0.43 -5.98
N GLY A 44 -2.79 1.25 -6.29
CA GLY A 44 -2.85 2.67 -5.96
C GLY A 44 -2.61 3.50 -7.22
N ASP A 45 -2.53 4.82 -7.07
CA ASP A 45 -2.13 5.73 -8.15
C ASP A 45 -0.66 6.11 -7.95
N VAL A 46 0.25 5.31 -8.53
CA VAL A 46 1.68 5.31 -8.23
C VAL A 46 2.49 5.42 -9.53
N LYS A 47 3.48 6.28 -9.53
CA LYS A 47 4.51 6.36 -10.57
C LYS A 47 5.71 5.53 -10.17
N PHE A 48 6.11 4.56 -11.03
CA PHE A 48 7.27 3.73 -10.80
C PHE A 48 7.96 3.34 -12.11
N ILE A 49 9.25 3.01 -12.01
CA ILE A 49 10.10 2.59 -13.13
C ILE A 49 10.75 1.26 -12.78
N ILE A 50 10.77 0.35 -13.75
CA ILE A 50 11.52 -0.90 -13.71
C ILE A 50 12.80 -0.68 -14.50
N ARG A 51 13.95 -0.70 -13.84
CA ARG A 51 15.28 -0.57 -14.47
C ARG A 51 15.85 -1.95 -14.72
N LYS A 52 15.93 -2.35 -15.97
CA LYS A 52 16.59 -3.56 -16.41
C LYS A 52 18.00 -3.23 -16.92
N LYS A 53 18.85 -4.25 -17.11
CA LYS A 53 20.25 -4.08 -17.53
C LYS A 53 20.43 -3.14 -18.73
N ASN A 54 19.54 -3.18 -19.72
CA ASN A 54 19.68 -2.46 -20.99
C ASN A 54 18.58 -1.42 -21.25
N ASN A 55 17.55 -1.34 -20.43
CA ASN A 55 16.42 -0.43 -20.62
C ASN A 55 15.74 -0.08 -19.30
N ALA A 56 14.90 0.94 -19.36
CA ALA A 56 13.99 1.31 -18.27
C ALA A 56 12.56 1.33 -18.80
N ILE A 57 11.63 0.79 -18.05
CA ILE A 57 10.23 0.67 -18.42
C ILE A 57 9.41 1.42 -17.39
N GLU A 58 8.59 2.35 -17.81
CA GLU A 58 7.57 2.96 -16.93
C GLU A 58 6.47 1.93 -16.70
N GLY A 59 6.21 1.65 -15.41
CA GLY A 59 5.22 0.65 -15.02
C GLY A 59 3.82 1.23 -14.95
N THR A 60 2.84 0.34 -15.06
CA THR A 60 1.41 0.65 -14.96
C THR A 60 0.85 -0.04 -13.72
N CYS A 61 0.15 0.70 -12.86
CA CYS A 61 -0.55 0.13 -11.70
C CYS A 61 -1.62 -0.88 -12.13
N TYR A 62 -1.97 -1.79 -11.23
CA TYR A 62 -2.97 -2.84 -11.45
C TYR A 62 -2.62 -3.83 -12.56
N GLN A 63 -1.34 -3.99 -12.81
CA GLN A 63 -0.78 -4.99 -13.73
C GLN A 63 0.41 -5.68 -13.08
N SER A 64 0.60 -6.97 -13.35
CA SER A 64 1.81 -7.68 -12.95
C SER A 64 2.93 -7.48 -13.96
N PHE A 65 4.16 -7.46 -13.45
CA PHE A 65 5.41 -7.41 -14.20
C PHE A 65 6.39 -8.42 -13.63
N THR A 66 7.36 -8.84 -14.42
CA THR A 66 8.41 -9.75 -14.00
C THR A 66 9.70 -9.00 -13.69
N LEU A 67 10.28 -9.25 -12.52
CA LEU A 67 11.66 -8.89 -12.15
C LEU A 67 12.58 -10.08 -12.39
N GLU A 68 13.75 -9.79 -12.91
CA GLU A 68 14.87 -10.69 -13.10
C GLU A 68 16.02 -10.33 -12.15
N ASN A 69 16.98 -11.23 -11.99
CA ASN A 69 18.13 -10.98 -11.12
C ASN A 69 18.90 -9.72 -11.50
N GLY A 70 19.03 -8.79 -10.58
CA GLY A 70 19.72 -7.52 -10.76
C GLY A 70 18.83 -6.35 -11.19
N ASP A 71 17.56 -6.60 -11.53
CA ASP A 71 16.60 -5.54 -11.85
C ASP A 71 16.36 -4.63 -10.63
N GLU A 72 16.06 -3.36 -10.91
CA GLU A 72 15.71 -2.38 -9.90
C GLU A 72 14.27 -1.89 -10.10
N LEU A 73 13.53 -1.82 -9.01
CA LEU A 73 12.19 -1.26 -8.97
C LEU A 73 12.25 0.07 -8.22
N ASP A 74 12.07 1.17 -8.94
CA ASP A 74 12.11 2.54 -8.42
C ASP A 74 10.68 3.06 -8.26
N ILE A 75 10.18 3.10 -7.03
CA ILE A 75 8.83 3.60 -6.71
C ILE A 75 8.93 5.09 -6.35
N ILE A 76 8.65 5.94 -7.34
CA ILE A 76 8.97 7.37 -7.31
C ILE A 76 8.01 8.14 -6.39
N SER A 77 6.71 8.02 -6.64
CA SER A 77 5.70 8.78 -5.90
C SER A 77 4.31 8.19 -6.05
N THR A 78 3.45 8.48 -5.11
CA THR A 78 2.00 8.41 -5.31
C THR A 78 1.51 9.74 -5.93
N ASN A 79 0.39 9.69 -6.67
CA ASN A 79 -0.22 10.90 -7.26
C ASN A 79 -1.47 11.31 -6.47
N LYS A 80 -2.65 10.79 -6.86
CA LYS A 80 -3.91 11.10 -6.19
C LYS A 80 -4.15 10.29 -4.93
N SER A 81 -3.59 9.08 -4.83
CA SER A 81 -3.64 8.27 -3.62
C SER A 81 -2.51 8.64 -2.67
N VAL A 82 -2.76 8.58 -1.36
CA VAL A 82 -1.69 8.73 -0.35
C VAL A 82 -0.86 7.47 -0.25
N TYR A 83 -1.51 6.31 -0.35
CA TYR A 83 -0.90 5.00 -0.16
C TYR A 83 -0.78 4.24 -1.47
N GLY A 84 0.32 3.49 -1.59
CA GLY A 84 0.54 2.49 -2.61
C GLY A 84 0.92 1.16 -1.97
N TYR A 85 0.75 0.08 -2.72
CA TYR A 85 0.94 -1.30 -2.26
C TYR A 85 1.77 -2.07 -3.27
N LEU A 86 2.81 -2.73 -2.80
CA LEU A 86 3.66 -3.61 -3.60
C LEU A 86 3.51 -5.05 -3.10
N ALA A 87 3.04 -5.93 -3.98
CA ALA A 87 3.04 -7.39 -3.79
C ALA A 87 4.04 -8.06 -4.71
N VAL A 88 4.58 -9.20 -4.30
CA VAL A 88 5.42 -10.09 -5.11
C VAL A 88 4.78 -11.47 -5.16
N SER A 89 5.06 -12.29 -6.18
CA SER A 89 4.55 -13.68 -6.26
C SER A 89 5.31 -14.59 -5.31
N GLY A 90 4.93 -14.53 -4.05
CA GLY A 90 5.53 -15.18 -2.89
C GLY A 90 5.16 -14.46 -1.63
N GLU A 91 5.76 -14.84 -0.54
CA GLU A 91 5.49 -14.29 0.78
C GLU A 91 6.75 -13.57 1.30
N PHE A 92 6.62 -12.31 1.72
CA PHE A 92 7.70 -11.66 2.43
C PHE A 92 7.95 -12.35 3.76
N ASP A 93 9.20 -12.67 4.05
CA ASP A 93 9.63 -13.27 5.32
C ASP A 93 9.55 -12.23 6.43
N VAL A 94 8.44 -12.25 7.16
CA VAL A 94 8.13 -11.28 8.21
C VAL A 94 7.58 -11.94 9.45
N ASN A 95 7.88 -11.37 10.61
CA ASN A 95 7.33 -11.83 11.88
C ASN A 95 5.87 -11.35 12.04
N TYR A 96 5.04 -12.26 12.55
CA TYR A 96 3.66 -11.95 12.94
C TYR A 96 3.59 -11.68 14.44
N GLN A 97 2.84 -10.64 14.81
CA GLN A 97 2.44 -10.37 16.18
C GLN A 97 0.91 -10.32 16.24
N TRP A 98 0.30 -11.10 17.15
CA TRP A 98 -1.16 -11.23 17.26
C TRP A 98 -1.85 -11.53 15.93
N SER A 99 -1.28 -12.45 15.16
CA SER A 99 -1.75 -12.83 13.81
C SER A 99 -1.74 -11.69 12.78
N SER A 100 -0.95 -10.64 12.99
CA SER A 100 -0.78 -9.50 12.09
C SER A 100 0.69 -9.23 11.79
N CYS A 101 1.01 -8.91 10.54
CA CYS A 101 2.31 -8.40 10.12
C CYS A 101 2.33 -6.87 9.91
N SER A 102 1.23 -6.18 10.23
CA SER A 102 1.17 -4.72 10.14
C SER A 102 2.15 -4.05 11.08
N VAL A 103 2.79 -2.99 10.62
CA VAL A 103 3.77 -2.22 11.41
C VAL A 103 3.13 -0.99 12.01
N ASN A 104 3.28 -0.81 13.32
CA ASN A 104 2.99 0.44 14.01
C ASN A 104 4.28 1.04 14.55
N THR A 105 4.83 1.99 13.84
CA THR A 105 6.13 2.60 14.17
C THR A 105 6.13 3.46 15.42
N LYS A 106 4.96 3.95 15.86
CA LYS A 106 4.83 4.73 17.11
C LYS A 106 4.90 3.83 18.34
N ALA A 107 4.34 2.63 18.24
CA ALA A 107 4.32 1.66 19.33
C ALA A 107 5.49 0.66 19.26
N ASN A 108 6.29 0.67 18.19
CA ASN A 108 7.32 -0.33 17.89
C ASN A 108 6.75 -1.78 17.90
N ILE A 109 5.60 -1.96 17.25
CA ILE A 109 4.87 -3.23 17.20
C ILE A 109 4.73 -3.67 15.75
N GLY A 110 4.79 -4.99 15.50
CA GLY A 110 4.57 -5.64 14.23
C GLY A 110 5.83 -6.11 13.53
N ALA A 111 5.71 -6.39 12.23
CA ALA A 111 6.83 -6.84 11.40
C ALA A 111 8.01 -5.85 11.48
N ASN A 112 9.20 -6.34 11.09
CA ASN A 112 10.43 -5.54 11.11
C ASN A 112 10.71 -4.88 12.49
N ASN A 113 10.37 -5.55 13.58
CA ASN A 113 10.49 -5.03 14.95
C ASN A 113 9.77 -3.68 15.16
N GLY A 114 8.65 -3.48 14.47
CA GLY A 114 7.89 -2.24 14.52
C GLY A 114 8.54 -1.04 13.82
N LYS A 115 9.57 -1.26 13.02
CA LYS A 115 10.30 -0.20 12.32
C LYS A 115 9.92 -0.11 10.84
N LYS A 116 10.18 1.05 10.24
CA LYS A 116 10.16 1.21 8.78
C LYS A 116 11.27 0.37 8.15
N ILE A 117 11.11 0.06 6.86
CA ILE A 117 12.19 -0.48 6.05
C ILE A 117 13.27 0.60 5.93
N GLU A 118 14.53 0.21 6.15
CA GLU A 118 15.69 1.10 6.16
C GLU A 118 16.55 0.86 4.91
N ASP A 119 17.36 1.84 4.54
CA ASP A 119 18.29 1.75 3.41
C ASP A 119 19.28 0.60 3.62
N GLY A 120 19.50 -0.18 2.57
CA GLY A 120 20.37 -1.35 2.60
C GLY A 120 19.78 -2.57 3.31
N GLN A 121 18.57 -2.49 3.83
CA GLN A 121 17.90 -3.63 4.45
C GLN A 121 17.59 -4.70 3.40
N LYS A 122 17.89 -5.96 3.75
CA LYS A 122 17.49 -7.12 2.95
C LYS A 122 16.11 -7.60 3.38
N ILE A 123 15.24 -7.82 2.41
CA ILE A 123 13.90 -8.38 2.62
C ILE A 123 13.86 -9.71 1.87
N TYR A 124 13.65 -10.80 2.58
CA TYR A 124 13.60 -12.13 1.99
C TYR A 124 12.18 -12.46 1.51
N ILE A 125 12.12 -13.29 0.47
CA ILE A 125 10.86 -13.76 -0.10
C ILE A 125 10.87 -15.29 -0.03
N LEU A 126 9.83 -15.84 0.56
CA LEU A 126 9.60 -17.26 0.73
C LEU A 126 8.52 -17.74 -0.26
N ASN A 127 8.43 -19.05 -0.45
CA ASN A 127 7.33 -19.69 -1.17
C ASN A 127 7.04 -19.05 -2.54
N ILE A 128 8.12 -18.75 -3.29
CA ILE A 128 7.99 -18.09 -4.61
C ILE A 128 7.10 -18.95 -5.53
N ASN A 129 6.02 -18.37 -6.00
CA ASN A 129 5.15 -18.98 -6.98
C ASN A 129 5.79 -18.85 -8.37
N LYS A 130 6.23 -19.99 -8.94
CA LYS A 130 6.87 -20.05 -10.25
C LYS A 130 5.90 -19.95 -11.43
N ASN A 131 4.60 -19.95 -11.19
CA ASN A 131 3.60 -19.79 -12.24
C ASN A 131 3.42 -18.29 -12.57
N LEU A 132 4.35 -17.77 -13.37
CA LEU A 132 4.43 -16.37 -13.77
C LEU A 132 3.43 -16.10 -14.89
N SER A 133 2.18 -15.87 -14.56
CA SER A 133 1.18 -15.42 -15.53
C SER A 133 0.99 -13.92 -15.43
N ASP A 134 1.03 -13.23 -16.57
CA ASP A 134 0.71 -11.80 -16.62
C ASP A 134 -0.78 -11.58 -16.33
N LYS A 135 -1.04 -10.75 -15.36
CA LYS A 135 -2.40 -10.36 -14.96
C LYS A 135 -2.54 -8.86 -15.01
N LYS A 136 -3.70 -8.43 -15.46
CA LYS A 136 -4.06 -7.01 -15.52
C LYS A 136 -5.51 -6.83 -15.12
N LEU A 137 -5.76 -5.81 -14.32
CA LEU A 137 -7.10 -5.36 -14.04
C LEU A 137 -7.47 -4.26 -15.05
N ASN A 138 -8.42 -4.54 -15.94
CA ASN A 138 -8.75 -3.63 -17.05
C ASN A 138 -9.44 -2.33 -16.58
N TYR A 139 -10.13 -2.40 -15.45
CA TYR A 139 -10.84 -1.24 -14.91
C TYR A 139 -10.92 -1.29 -13.39
N ILE A 140 -10.64 -0.16 -12.77
CA ILE A 140 -10.88 0.06 -11.35
C ILE A 140 -11.56 1.42 -11.16
N ASN A 141 -12.70 1.45 -10.50
CA ASN A 141 -13.32 2.70 -10.11
C ASN A 141 -12.64 3.24 -8.85
N THR A 142 -11.85 4.29 -9.02
CA THR A 142 -11.17 5.02 -7.94
C THR A 142 -11.92 6.30 -7.54
N LYS A 143 -13.00 6.64 -8.24
CA LYS A 143 -13.77 7.85 -7.96
C LYS A 143 -14.66 7.61 -6.74
N ILE A 144 -14.42 8.36 -5.70
CA ILE A 144 -15.26 8.42 -4.49
C ILE A 144 -15.95 9.77 -4.51
N GLU A 145 -17.25 9.78 -4.71
CA GLU A 145 -18.05 11.02 -4.71
C GLU A 145 -18.55 11.36 -3.30
N ASN A 146 -18.89 10.34 -2.52
CA ASN A 146 -19.40 10.51 -1.17
C ASN A 146 -18.71 9.55 -0.21
N ILE A 147 -18.29 10.04 0.93
CA ILE A 147 -17.79 9.23 2.05
C ILE A 147 -19.00 8.85 2.91
N ARG A 148 -19.34 7.56 2.92
CA ARG A 148 -20.41 7.05 3.77
C ARG A 148 -19.88 6.83 5.18
N VAL A 149 -20.60 7.38 6.17
CA VAL A 149 -20.26 7.27 7.59
C VAL A 149 -21.43 6.67 8.37
N ILE A 150 -21.11 6.05 9.49
CA ILE A 150 -22.09 5.61 10.50
C ILE A 150 -21.79 6.32 11.81
N GLN A 151 -22.80 6.50 12.62
CA GLN A 151 -22.64 7.10 13.94
C GLN A 151 -21.77 6.20 14.82
N GLY A 152 -20.76 6.79 15.44
CA GLY A 152 -19.92 6.12 16.43
C GLY A 152 -20.54 6.18 17.84
N THR A 153 -19.92 5.48 18.79
CA THR A 153 -20.39 5.38 20.18
C THR A 153 -20.46 6.72 20.92
N ASN A 154 -19.71 7.72 20.46
CA ASN A 154 -19.65 9.04 21.09
C ASN A 154 -20.47 10.09 20.35
N PHE A 155 -21.28 9.68 19.38
CA PHE A 155 -22.06 10.61 18.55
C PHE A 155 -23.03 11.47 19.39
N ASP A 156 -23.60 10.89 20.42
CA ASP A 156 -24.57 11.60 21.29
C ASP A 156 -23.93 12.68 22.17
N TYR A 157 -22.59 12.69 22.29
CA TYR A 157 -21.89 13.76 23.01
C TYR A 157 -21.74 15.06 22.21
N PHE A 158 -21.99 15.03 20.91
CA PHE A 158 -21.98 16.22 20.06
C PHE A 158 -23.31 16.96 20.19
N SER A 159 -23.24 18.29 20.26
CA SER A 159 -24.42 19.13 20.14
C SER A 159 -25.10 18.98 18.79
N ASP A 160 -26.39 19.29 18.71
CA ASP A 160 -27.10 19.21 17.41
C ASP A 160 -26.52 20.18 16.37
N GLU A 161 -26.04 21.35 16.81
CA GLU A 161 -25.32 22.29 15.96
C GLU A 161 -23.99 21.70 15.43
N GLY A 162 -23.21 21.05 16.31
CA GLY A 162 -21.96 20.37 15.91
C GLY A 162 -22.20 19.24 14.91
N LYS A 163 -23.26 18.45 15.11
CA LYS A 163 -23.68 17.41 14.15
C LYS A 163 -24.04 18.03 12.79
N LYS A 164 -24.79 19.12 12.78
CA LYS A 164 -25.18 19.83 11.56
C LYS A 164 -23.96 20.39 10.83
N ILE A 165 -23.04 21.05 11.53
CA ILE A 165 -21.80 21.57 10.99
C ILE A 165 -20.99 20.44 10.33
N PHE A 166 -20.86 19.28 10.97
CA PHE A 166 -20.09 18.17 10.45
C PHE A 166 -20.60 17.67 9.08
N PHE A 167 -21.90 17.66 8.84
CA PHE A 167 -22.49 17.19 7.59
C PHE A 167 -22.65 18.27 6.52
N GLU A 168 -22.75 19.53 6.89
CA GLU A 168 -23.07 20.63 5.98
C GLU A 168 -21.88 21.51 5.61
N LYS A 169 -20.80 21.49 6.39
CA LYS A 169 -19.65 22.37 6.19
C LYS A 169 -18.43 21.61 5.64
N GLU A 170 -17.56 22.35 4.97
CA GLU A 170 -16.29 21.82 4.48
C GLU A 170 -15.26 21.76 5.60
N PHE A 171 -14.47 20.69 5.60
CA PHE A 171 -13.35 20.48 6.49
C PHE A 171 -12.07 20.28 5.68
N VAL A 172 -10.96 20.80 6.20
CA VAL A 172 -9.63 20.63 5.60
C VAL A 172 -8.86 19.57 6.36
N ILE A 173 -8.18 18.68 5.63
CA ILE A 173 -7.31 17.69 6.24
C ILE A 173 -6.05 18.39 6.74
N SER A 174 -5.81 18.31 8.03
CA SER A 174 -4.66 18.90 8.70
C SER A 174 -3.35 18.19 8.34
N LYS A 175 -2.24 18.93 8.38
CA LYS A 175 -0.88 18.37 8.26
C LYS A 175 -0.51 17.39 9.38
N LEU A 176 -1.26 17.38 10.47
CA LEU A 176 -1.08 16.46 11.60
C LEU A 176 -1.79 15.11 11.42
N SER A 177 -2.32 14.85 10.22
CA SER A 177 -2.93 13.57 9.85
C SER A 177 -1.85 12.51 9.60
N ASP A 178 -2.13 11.29 10.06
CA ASP A 178 -1.25 10.14 9.86
C ASP A 178 -2.05 8.84 9.61
N ARG A 179 -1.35 7.70 9.57
CA ARG A 179 -2.00 6.40 9.39
C ARG A 179 -2.98 6.03 10.51
N MET A 180 -2.83 6.59 11.71
CA MET A 180 -3.72 6.35 12.84
C MET A 180 -5.04 7.10 12.73
N GLY A 181 -5.04 8.23 12.02
CA GLY A 181 -6.24 9.02 11.80
C GLY A 181 -5.98 10.31 11.07
N MET A 182 -7.01 10.84 10.46
CA MET A 182 -6.98 12.14 9.81
C MET A 182 -7.57 13.18 10.76
N ARG A 183 -6.78 14.20 11.08
CA ARG A 183 -7.27 15.35 11.81
C ARG A 183 -7.91 16.32 10.82
N LEU A 184 -9.15 16.66 11.07
CA LEU A 184 -9.91 17.64 10.30
C LEU A 184 -9.89 18.99 11.01
N GLU A 185 -9.69 20.06 10.25
CA GLU A 185 -9.85 21.44 10.69
C GLU A 185 -11.12 21.97 10.01
N GLY A 186 -12.05 22.46 10.82
CA GLY A 186 -13.35 22.93 10.38
C GLY A 186 -13.67 24.34 10.89
N PRO A 187 -14.85 24.85 10.54
CA PRO A 187 -15.34 26.15 10.97
C PRO A 187 -15.57 26.20 12.48
#